data_af5001e4db1f258a9cd91a529a4b00e1
#
_entry.id   af5001e4db1f258a9cd91a529a4b00e1
#
_cell.length_a   1.000
_cell.length_b   1.000
_cell.length_c   1.000
_cell.angle_alpha   90.00
_cell.angle_beta   90.00
_cell.angle_gamma   90.00
#
_symmetry.space_group_name_H-M   'P 1'
#
loop_
_entity.id
_entity.type
_entity.pdbx_description
1 polymer ?
#
loop_
_entity_poly.entity_id
_entity_poly.type
_entity_poly.pdbx_seq_one_letter_code
_entity_poly.pdbx_strand_id
1 'polypeptide(L)'
;MSKKNFNIVLVAQAGRLQYEAVLFVASLRANSXKFKGKVFVAEPQSGPCWERNPKINSDDCRKALLDMGAEIYPFENSHFGQSYPYGNKIECLAALPEDDPFVFFDSDTLITGEITDVPFDFSQPSASSHCEGTWPEIELYGXGYTAIWKSLYDMFDLDFESSLDQSQPDEYWRRYLYFNAGYFYYKSPHQFGKRFTDYAVKIRDDGPDNIQCQSLDPWLDQVALPLVVHSFGGKRNALPKGSLDGAVSCHYRTLPLLFYARESDAVVTXLEQVAAPNKIKKVLKQYEXFKRLIYHNRGDRVRALFDQDNLPRKEXAIRNKIKSAGYWMR
;
A
#
# COMPACT_ATOMS: atom_id res chain seq x y z
N MET A 1 -7.29 -29.43 4.37
CA MET A 1 -6.12 -28.77 3.78
C MET A 1 -5.52 -27.83 4.81
N SER A 2 -4.24 -28.02 5.16
CA SER A 2 -3.59 -27.10 6.09
C SER A 2 -3.52 -25.71 5.45
N LYS A 3 -3.96 -24.69 6.18
CA LYS A 3 -3.83 -23.31 5.71
C LYS A 3 -2.33 -23.02 5.54
N LYS A 4 -1.91 -22.66 4.33
CA LYS A 4 -0.52 -22.32 4.09
C LYS A 4 -0.15 -21.11 4.94
N ASN A 5 0.92 -21.25 5.73
CA ASN A 5 1.45 -20.12 6.47
C ASN A 5 2.05 -19.10 5.51
N PHE A 6 1.90 -17.85 5.84
CA PHE A 6 2.49 -16.77 5.06
C PHE A 6 3.02 -15.69 6.00
N ASN A 7 3.88 -14.85 5.47
CA ASN A 7 4.46 -13.75 6.22
C ASN A 7 3.86 -12.43 5.74
N ILE A 8 3.92 -11.41 6.57
CA ILE A 8 3.48 -10.07 6.23
C ILE A 8 4.72 -9.18 6.14
N VAL A 9 4.76 -8.30 5.14
CA VAL A 9 5.88 -7.39 4.90
C VAL A 9 5.33 -5.97 4.79
N LEU A 10 5.99 -5.03 5.46
CA LEU A 10 5.70 -3.60 5.29
C LEU A 10 7.01 -2.83 5.43
N VAL A 11 7.00 -1.57 5.01
CA VAL A 11 8.17 -0.69 5.08
C VAL A 11 8.01 0.29 6.24
N ALA A 12 9.09 0.52 6.99
CA ALA A 12 9.15 1.60 7.97
C ALA A 12 10.43 2.39 7.77
N GLN A 13 10.31 3.70 7.85
CA GLN A 13 11.47 4.60 7.76
C GLN A 13 11.23 5.80 8.65
N ALA A 14 12.25 6.63 8.81
CA ALA A 14 12.17 7.84 9.63
C ALA A 14 10.96 8.68 9.23
N GLY A 15 10.32 9.28 10.22
CA GLY A 15 9.16 10.13 10.02
C GLY A 15 7.85 9.38 10.17
N ARG A 16 6.88 9.71 9.32
CA ARG A 16 5.51 9.20 9.44
C ARG A 16 5.44 7.67 9.41
N LEU A 17 6.18 7.04 8.51
CA LEU A 17 6.01 5.60 8.26
C LEU A 17 6.35 4.74 9.46
N GLN A 18 7.30 5.15 10.31
CA GLN A 18 7.63 4.36 11.50
C GLN A 18 6.44 4.31 12.47
N TYR A 19 5.69 5.39 12.59
CA TYR A 19 4.51 5.43 13.46
C TYR A 19 3.35 4.66 12.85
N GLU A 20 3.17 4.76 11.53
CA GLU A 20 2.18 3.94 10.83
C GLU A 20 2.47 2.45 11.00
N ALA A 21 3.75 2.07 10.93
CA ALA A 21 4.14 0.68 11.12
C ALA A 21 3.77 0.17 12.51
N VAL A 22 3.98 0.99 13.54
CA VAL A 22 3.60 0.62 14.91
C VAL A 22 2.09 0.40 14.98
N LEU A 23 1.31 1.30 14.42
CA LEU A 23 -0.15 1.17 14.41
C LEU A 23 -0.59 -0.07 13.62
N PHE A 24 0.06 -0.32 12.47
CA PHE A 24 -0.25 -1.50 11.65
C PHE A 24 -0.04 -2.78 12.46
N VAL A 25 1.14 -2.95 13.05
CA VAL A 25 1.46 -4.18 13.78
C VAL A 25 0.55 -4.33 15.00
N ALA A 26 0.27 -3.23 15.71
CA ALA A 26 -0.66 -3.26 16.84
C ALA A 26 -2.04 -3.73 16.39
N SER A 27 -2.53 -3.23 15.26
CA SER A 27 -3.84 -3.63 14.75
C SER A 27 -3.87 -5.10 14.33
N LEU A 28 -2.81 -5.57 13.72
CA LEU A 28 -2.69 -6.98 13.34
C LEU A 28 -2.75 -7.89 14.57
N ARG A 29 -1.97 -7.57 15.59
CA ARG A 29 -1.94 -8.38 16.82
C ARG A 29 -3.27 -8.36 17.56
N ALA A 30 -3.96 -7.22 17.53
CA ALA A 30 -5.24 -7.08 18.22
C ALA A 30 -6.38 -7.80 17.49
N ASN A 31 -6.34 -7.83 16.16
CA ASN A 31 -7.51 -8.26 15.38
C ASN A 31 -7.29 -9.57 14.60
N SER A 32 -6.08 -10.07 14.54
CA SER A 32 -5.77 -11.32 13.82
C SER A 32 -5.01 -12.30 14.72
N UNK A 33 -5.65 -12.66 15.51
CA UNK A 33 -5.16 -13.43 16.42
C UNK A 33 -4.74 -14.74 16.04
N LYS A 34 -5.31 -15.24 15.05
CA LYS A 34 -4.94 -16.56 14.52
C LYS A 34 -3.73 -16.53 13.60
N PHE A 35 -3.27 -15.37 13.25
CA PHE A 35 -2.10 -15.23 12.37
C PHE A 35 -0.83 -15.66 13.11
N LYS A 36 -0.13 -16.68 12.59
CA LYS A 36 1.09 -17.22 13.21
C LYS A 36 2.33 -17.01 12.34
N GLY A 37 2.19 -16.32 11.21
CA GLY A 37 3.34 -16.01 10.37
C GLY A 37 4.21 -14.91 10.98
N LYS A 38 5.31 -14.64 10.31
CA LYS A 38 6.21 -13.57 10.72
C LYS A 38 5.73 -12.23 10.16
N VAL A 39 6.05 -11.17 10.88
CA VAL A 39 5.86 -9.80 10.38
C VAL A 39 7.25 -9.23 10.16
N PHE A 40 7.56 -8.94 8.90
CA PHE A 40 8.84 -8.33 8.52
C PHE A 40 8.63 -6.84 8.26
N VAL A 41 9.42 -6.03 8.94
CA VAL A 41 9.42 -4.58 8.74
C VAL A 41 10.72 -4.24 8.00
N ALA A 42 10.59 -3.85 6.74
CA ALA A 42 11.73 -3.52 5.91
C ALA A 42 12.22 -2.11 6.22
N GLU A 43 13.49 -1.98 6.54
CA GLU A 43 14.09 -0.69 6.91
C GLU A 43 15.12 -0.29 5.87
N PRO A 44 14.87 0.77 5.09
CA PRO A 44 15.88 1.23 4.14
C PRO A 44 17.09 1.78 4.88
N GLN A 45 18.27 1.47 4.37
CA GLN A 45 19.53 1.87 4.99
C GLN A 45 20.09 3.09 4.28
N SER A 46 20.86 3.88 5.00
CA SER A 46 21.57 5.01 4.39
C SER A 46 22.54 4.51 3.33
N GLY A 47 22.74 5.32 2.30
CA GLY A 47 23.61 4.94 1.19
C GLY A 47 23.55 6.03 0.12
N PRO A 48 24.16 5.75 -1.05
CA PRO A 48 24.27 6.79 -2.10
C PRO A 48 22.92 7.25 -2.65
N CYS A 49 21.85 6.43 -2.51
CA CYS A 49 20.52 6.83 -2.99
C CYS A 49 19.78 7.74 -2.03
N TRP A 50 20.34 8.05 -0.86
CA TRP A 50 19.70 8.87 0.16
C TRP A 50 20.58 10.04 0.56
N GLU A 51 20.02 11.25 0.51
CA GLU A 51 20.68 12.43 1.08
C GLU A 51 20.49 12.48 2.59
N ARG A 52 19.35 11.97 3.08
CA ARG A 52 19.04 11.88 4.50
C ARG A 52 19.02 10.42 4.91
N ASN A 53 19.33 10.15 6.16
CA ASN A 53 19.28 8.78 6.69
C ASN A 53 17.81 8.31 6.76
N PRO A 54 17.43 7.30 6.01
CA PRO A 54 16.03 6.84 6.01
C PRO A 54 15.69 5.87 7.13
N LYS A 55 16.67 5.43 7.89
CA LYS A 55 16.45 4.40 8.94
C LYS A 55 15.45 4.91 9.99
N ILE A 56 14.75 3.98 10.61
CA ILE A 56 13.91 4.28 11.77
C ILE A 56 14.74 5.09 12.77
N ASN A 57 14.24 6.28 13.12
CA ASN A 57 14.99 7.17 14.03
C ASN A 57 14.30 7.36 15.38
N SER A 58 13.18 6.70 15.62
CA SER A 58 12.53 6.66 16.92
C SER A 58 12.88 5.35 17.60
N ASP A 59 13.66 5.40 18.67
CA ASP A 59 13.99 4.19 19.44
C ASP A 59 12.74 3.57 20.03
N ASP A 60 11.74 4.37 20.38
CA ASP A 60 10.49 3.87 20.91
C ASP A 60 9.66 3.14 19.85
N CYS A 61 9.68 3.62 18.60
CA CYS A 61 9.03 2.88 17.50
C CYS A 61 9.72 1.54 17.29
N ARG A 62 11.04 1.53 17.24
CA ARG A 62 11.82 0.31 17.05
C ARG A 62 11.51 -0.70 18.16
N LYS A 63 11.54 -0.23 19.40
CA LYS A 63 11.25 -1.10 20.54
C LYS A 63 9.82 -1.63 20.48
N ALA A 64 8.85 -0.79 20.16
CA ALA A 64 7.45 -1.22 20.08
C ALA A 64 7.27 -2.31 19.02
N LEU A 65 7.88 -2.13 17.85
CA LEU A 65 7.80 -3.13 16.77
C LEU A 65 8.39 -4.47 17.23
N LEU A 66 9.58 -4.44 17.84
CA LEU A 66 10.23 -5.66 18.32
C LEU A 66 9.43 -6.30 19.45
N ASP A 67 8.89 -5.53 20.38
CA ASP A 67 8.10 -6.04 21.50
C ASP A 67 6.82 -6.73 21.01
N MET A 68 6.28 -6.30 19.87
CA MET A 68 5.10 -6.92 19.26
C MET A 68 5.46 -8.11 18.36
N GLY A 69 6.75 -8.51 18.33
CA GLY A 69 7.20 -9.68 17.59
C GLY A 69 7.53 -9.44 16.12
N ALA A 70 7.61 -8.19 15.69
CA ALA A 70 8.05 -7.92 14.33
C ALA A 70 9.56 -8.09 14.21
N GLU A 71 10.00 -8.50 13.02
CA GLU A 71 11.42 -8.57 12.69
C GLU A 71 11.75 -7.41 11.76
N ILE A 72 12.64 -6.53 12.20
CA ILE A 72 13.11 -5.41 11.39
C ILE A 72 14.31 -5.90 10.60
N TYR A 73 14.24 -5.84 9.25
CA TYR A 73 15.36 -6.27 8.44
C TYR A 73 15.85 -5.12 7.56
N PRO A 74 17.17 -5.01 7.39
CA PRO A 74 17.73 -3.93 6.58
C PRO A 74 17.69 -4.30 5.10
N PHE A 75 17.51 -3.27 4.25
CA PHE A 75 17.72 -3.43 2.83
C PHE A 75 18.31 -2.15 2.26
N GLU A 76 19.03 -2.28 1.16
CA GLU A 76 19.67 -1.14 0.52
C GLU A 76 18.94 -0.81 -0.78
N ASN A 77 18.76 0.48 -1.01
CA ASN A 77 18.24 0.96 -2.29
C ASN A 77 19.39 1.04 -3.29
N SER A 78 19.22 0.36 -4.43
CA SER A 78 20.19 0.40 -5.52
C SER A 78 19.69 1.22 -6.70
N HIS A 79 18.37 1.43 -6.80
CA HIS A 79 17.76 2.04 -7.97
C HIS A 79 16.88 3.24 -7.65
N PHE A 80 16.32 3.31 -6.44
CA PHE A 80 15.36 4.34 -6.08
C PHE A 80 15.89 5.14 -4.88
N GLY A 81 15.22 5.14 -3.77
CA GLY A 81 15.66 5.90 -2.62
C GLY A 81 14.97 7.26 -2.56
N GLN A 82 15.73 8.31 -2.27
CA GLN A 82 15.14 9.62 -2.03
C GLN A 82 14.45 10.22 -3.25
N SER A 83 14.96 9.92 -4.44
CA SER A 83 14.33 10.42 -5.68
C SER A 83 12.95 9.80 -5.93
N TYR A 84 12.70 8.62 -5.38
CA TYR A 84 11.42 7.95 -5.51
C TYR A 84 11.21 7.03 -4.30
N PRO A 85 10.76 7.57 -3.14
CA PRO A 85 10.65 6.75 -1.91
C PRO A 85 9.65 5.61 -2.01
N TYR A 86 8.65 5.71 -2.89
CA TYR A 86 7.73 4.60 -3.14
C TYR A 86 8.45 3.35 -3.66
N GLY A 87 9.65 3.50 -4.18
CA GLY A 87 10.49 2.40 -4.62
C GLY A 87 10.93 1.46 -3.51
N ASN A 88 10.78 1.86 -2.25
CA ASN A 88 11.09 0.96 -1.13
C ASN A 88 10.26 -0.32 -1.21
N LYS A 89 8.96 -0.22 -1.56
CA LYS A 89 8.13 -1.43 -1.68
C LYS A 89 8.59 -2.32 -2.84
N ILE A 90 9.24 -1.74 -3.84
CA ILE A 90 9.78 -2.50 -4.98
C ILE A 90 11.06 -3.24 -4.58
N GLU A 91 11.99 -2.54 -3.92
CA GLU A 91 13.33 -3.08 -3.66
C GLU A 91 13.43 -3.94 -2.41
N CYS A 92 12.46 -3.84 -1.48
CA CYS A 92 12.61 -4.50 -0.18
C CYS A 92 12.40 -6.02 -0.25
N LEU A 93 11.64 -6.52 -1.24
CA LEU A 93 11.24 -7.93 -1.24
C LEU A 93 12.39 -8.87 -1.57
N ALA A 94 13.27 -8.48 -2.48
CA ALA A 94 14.40 -9.34 -2.86
C ALA A 94 15.37 -9.54 -1.69
N ALA A 95 15.37 -8.62 -0.72
CA ALA A 95 16.25 -8.69 0.45
C ALA A 95 15.60 -9.39 1.65
N LEU A 96 14.36 -9.85 1.50
CA LEU A 96 13.65 -10.48 2.62
C LEU A 96 14.43 -11.70 3.12
N PRO A 97 14.58 -11.89 4.46
CA PRO A 97 15.38 -12.99 4.97
C PRO A 97 14.89 -14.38 4.60
N GLU A 98 13.59 -14.53 4.29
CA GLU A 98 12.98 -15.82 3.95
C GLU A 98 12.22 -15.72 2.66
N ASP A 99 12.18 -16.82 1.89
CA ASP A 99 11.49 -16.86 0.60
C ASP A 99 10.17 -17.64 0.69
N ASP A 100 9.38 -17.35 1.73
CA ASP A 100 8.07 -17.98 1.96
C ASP A 100 6.96 -17.07 1.43
N PRO A 101 5.75 -17.62 1.23
CA PRO A 101 4.62 -16.79 0.78
C PRO A 101 4.46 -15.54 1.62
N PHE A 102 4.14 -14.45 0.95
CA PHE A 102 4.07 -13.13 1.60
C PHE A 102 2.85 -12.35 1.15
N VAL A 103 2.42 -11.45 2.03
CA VAL A 103 1.52 -10.36 1.68
C VAL A 103 2.21 -9.06 2.08
N PHE A 104 2.40 -8.17 1.12
CA PHE A 104 2.92 -6.83 1.38
C PHE A 104 1.74 -5.90 1.65
N PHE A 105 1.89 -5.03 2.64
CA PHE A 105 0.94 -3.94 2.90
C PHE A 105 1.68 -2.60 2.96
N ASP A 106 1.07 -1.56 2.40
CA ASP A 106 1.50 -0.20 2.72
C ASP A 106 1.28 0.05 4.21
N SER A 107 2.18 0.79 4.83
CA SER A 107 2.13 1.03 6.28
C SER A 107 0.89 1.79 6.74
N ASP A 108 0.27 2.57 5.82
CA ASP A 108 -0.96 3.31 6.11
C ASP A 108 -2.19 2.42 5.96
N THR A 109 -2.11 1.23 6.52
CA THR A 109 -3.18 0.24 6.56
C THR A 109 -3.48 -0.12 8.01
N LEU A 110 -4.76 -0.26 8.33
CA LEU A 110 -5.22 -0.77 9.62
C LEU A 110 -5.81 -2.17 9.40
N ILE A 111 -5.39 -3.13 10.20
CA ILE A 111 -5.98 -4.47 10.14
C ILE A 111 -7.20 -4.48 11.05
N THR A 112 -8.36 -4.81 10.49
CA THR A 112 -9.64 -4.70 11.18
C THR A 112 -10.33 -6.04 11.40
N GLY A 113 -9.72 -7.13 10.94
CA GLY A 113 -10.30 -8.46 11.10
C GLY A 113 -9.22 -9.54 11.05
N GLU A 114 -9.66 -10.78 10.92
CA GLU A 114 -8.76 -11.93 10.96
C GLU A 114 -8.15 -12.16 9.57
N ILE A 115 -6.87 -11.82 9.43
CA ILE A 115 -6.17 -11.92 8.13
C ILE A 115 -6.13 -13.36 7.60
N THR A 116 -6.16 -14.36 8.49
CA THR A 116 -6.14 -15.77 8.06
C THR A 116 -7.46 -16.21 7.44
N ASP A 117 -8.53 -15.43 7.57
CA ASP A 117 -9.80 -15.72 6.90
C ASP A 117 -9.78 -15.31 5.43
N VAL A 118 -8.80 -14.53 4.99
CA VAL A 118 -8.70 -14.12 3.58
C VAL A 118 -8.20 -15.32 2.76
N PRO A 119 -8.92 -15.71 1.70
CA PRO A 119 -8.58 -16.92 0.95
C PRO A 119 -7.50 -16.67 -0.10
N PHE A 120 -6.29 -16.34 0.35
CA PHE A 120 -5.17 -16.14 -0.57
C PHE A 120 -4.83 -17.43 -1.33
N ASP A 121 -4.60 -17.31 -2.63
CA ASP A 121 -3.94 -18.34 -3.43
C ASP A 121 -2.57 -17.79 -3.81
N PHE A 122 -1.56 -18.17 -3.05
CA PHE A 122 -0.22 -17.63 -3.24
C PHE A 122 0.44 -18.13 -4.53
N SER A 123 -0.11 -19.16 -5.18
CA SER A 123 0.45 -19.62 -6.46
C SER A 123 0.20 -18.64 -7.59
N GLN A 124 -0.78 -17.75 -7.43
CA GLN A 124 -1.10 -16.72 -8.43
C GLN A 124 -1.14 -15.37 -7.74
N PRO A 125 -0.24 -14.45 -8.10
CA PRO A 125 -0.20 -13.16 -7.41
C PRO A 125 -1.41 -12.31 -7.75
N SER A 126 -1.72 -11.38 -6.85
CA SER A 126 -2.67 -10.32 -7.14
C SER A 126 -2.38 -9.13 -6.23
N ALA A 127 -3.22 -8.12 -6.33
CA ALA A 127 -3.05 -6.87 -5.60
C ALA A 127 -4.41 -6.21 -5.44
N SER A 128 -4.43 -5.04 -4.77
CA SER A 128 -5.69 -4.35 -4.49
C SER A 128 -6.33 -3.82 -5.77
N SER A 129 -7.55 -4.26 -6.03
CA SER A 129 -8.36 -3.76 -7.15
C SER A 129 -9.14 -2.48 -6.77
N HIS A 130 -9.02 -2.01 -5.55
CA HIS A 130 -9.72 -0.81 -5.10
C HIS A 130 -8.98 0.44 -5.59
N CYS A 131 -9.40 0.97 -6.74
CA CYS A 131 -8.75 2.11 -7.37
C CYS A 131 -9.65 3.34 -7.35
N GLU A 132 -9.09 4.46 -6.86
CA GLU A 132 -9.79 5.76 -6.88
C GLU A 132 -9.58 6.47 -8.22
N GLY A 133 -8.65 6.00 -9.01
CA GLY A 133 -8.33 6.56 -10.32
C GLY A 133 -7.46 5.60 -11.08
N THR A 134 -6.86 6.07 -12.13
CA THR A 134 -6.03 5.22 -12.98
C THR A 134 -4.86 5.99 -13.55
N TRP A 135 -3.93 5.25 -14.12
CA TRP A 135 -2.85 5.72 -14.99
C TRP A 135 -3.01 4.93 -16.29
N PRO A 136 -2.66 5.46 -17.44
CA PRO A 136 -2.09 6.77 -17.75
C PRO A 136 -3.15 7.88 -17.81
N GLU A 137 -2.68 9.13 -17.91
CA GLU A 137 -3.55 10.25 -18.17
C GLU A 137 -3.73 10.36 -19.68
N ILE A 138 -4.96 10.28 -20.15
CA ILE A 138 -5.26 10.30 -21.58
C ILE A 138 -5.43 11.75 -22.03
N GLU A 139 -4.59 12.16 -22.98
CA GLU A 139 -4.64 13.49 -23.57
C GLU A 139 -5.42 13.47 -24.88
N LEU A 140 -5.95 14.62 -25.25
CA LEU A 140 -6.87 14.73 -26.38
C LEU A 140 -6.29 14.16 -27.70
N TYR A 141 -5.01 14.38 -27.95
CA TYR A 141 -4.34 13.91 -29.16
C TYR A 141 -3.20 12.92 -28.84
N GLY A 142 -3.26 12.34 -27.71
CA GLY A 142 -2.24 11.39 -27.31
C GLY A 142 -2.64 9.94 -27.54
N UNK A 143 -1.88 9.00 -27.08
CA UNK A 143 -2.08 7.66 -27.18
C UNK A 143 -3.14 7.31 -26.28
N GLY A 144 -3.86 6.40 -26.60
CA GLY A 144 -4.93 5.92 -25.74
C GLY A 144 -4.46 4.84 -24.80
N TYR A 145 -5.40 4.32 -24.03
CA TYR A 145 -5.10 3.25 -23.05
C TYR A 145 -4.52 2.01 -23.73
N THR A 146 -5.14 1.57 -24.81
CA THR A 146 -4.69 0.36 -25.50
C THR A 146 -3.26 0.52 -26.02
N ALA A 147 -2.99 1.63 -26.70
CA ALA A 147 -1.65 1.85 -27.26
C ALA A 147 -0.59 1.91 -26.15
N ILE A 148 -0.88 2.60 -25.07
CA ILE A 148 0.06 2.76 -23.96
C ILE A 148 0.30 1.42 -23.26
N TRP A 149 -0.76 0.75 -22.82
CA TRP A 149 -0.60 -0.51 -22.08
C TRP A 149 -0.02 -1.61 -22.97
N LYS A 150 -0.46 -1.70 -24.23
CA LYS A 150 0.10 -2.71 -25.14
C LYS A 150 1.61 -2.54 -25.31
N SER A 151 2.08 -1.28 -25.45
CA SER A 151 3.52 -1.04 -25.60
C SER A 151 4.30 -1.51 -24.37
N LEU A 152 3.71 -1.39 -23.17
CA LEU A 152 4.36 -1.88 -21.94
C LEU A 152 4.38 -3.40 -21.90
N TYR A 153 3.27 -4.06 -22.26
CA TYR A 153 3.26 -5.53 -22.33
C TYR A 153 4.25 -6.05 -23.37
N ASP A 154 4.31 -5.39 -24.52
CA ASP A 154 5.21 -5.80 -25.60
C ASP A 154 6.68 -5.70 -25.20
N MET A 155 7.05 -4.69 -24.41
CA MET A 155 8.46 -4.55 -24.00
C MET A 155 8.94 -5.70 -23.12
N PHE A 156 8.02 -6.45 -22.50
CA PHE A 156 8.35 -7.60 -21.65
C PHE A 156 7.88 -8.93 -22.27
N ASP A 157 7.48 -8.92 -23.54
CA ASP A 157 6.95 -10.10 -24.24
C ASP A 157 5.77 -10.75 -23.51
N LEU A 158 4.89 -9.94 -22.97
CA LEU A 158 3.70 -10.40 -22.26
C LEU A 158 2.48 -10.36 -23.17
N ASP A 159 1.54 -11.28 -22.95
CA ASP A 159 0.30 -11.36 -23.71
C ASP A 159 -0.69 -10.30 -23.22
N PHE A 160 -0.74 -9.18 -23.93
CA PHE A 160 -1.60 -8.06 -23.60
C PHE A 160 -3.09 -8.46 -23.63
N GLU A 161 -3.48 -9.19 -24.67
CA GLU A 161 -4.91 -9.53 -24.87
C GLU A 161 -5.47 -10.30 -23.68
N SER A 162 -4.69 -11.22 -23.10
CA SER A 162 -5.18 -12.02 -21.99
C SER A 162 -5.31 -11.22 -20.68
N SER A 163 -4.74 -10.01 -20.62
CA SER A 163 -4.86 -9.16 -19.44
C SER A 163 -6.15 -8.34 -19.42
N LEU A 164 -6.85 -8.25 -20.54
CA LEU A 164 -7.99 -7.34 -20.70
C LEU A 164 -9.27 -7.91 -20.07
N ASP A 165 -10.08 -7.01 -19.52
CA ASP A 165 -11.45 -7.34 -19.14
C ASP A 165 -12.35 -7.11 -20.36
N GLN A 166 -12.66 -8.19 -21.07
CA GLN A 166 -13.42 -8.12 -22.31
C GLN A 166 -14.87 -7.66 -22.10
N SER A 167 -15.37 -7.63 -20.87
CA SER A 167 -16.71 -7.12 -20.59
C SER A 167 -16.76 -5.59 -20.59
N GLN A 168 -15.60 -4.91 -20.58
CA GLN A 168 -15.52 -3.46 -20.55
C GLN A 168 -15.22 -2.91 -21.96
N PRO A 169 -15.77 -1.74 -22.31
CA PRO A 169 -15.54 -1.17 -23.63
C PRO A 169 -14.09 -0.83 -23.90
N ASP A 170 -13.73 -0.86 -25.18
CA ASP A 170 -12.41 -0.39 -25.62
C ASP A 170 -12.21 1.07 -25.19
N GLU A 171 -10.99 1.38 -24.78
CA GLU A 171 -10.59 2.70 -24.29
C GLU A 171 -11.31 3.16 -23.03
N TYR A 172 -11.93 2.22 -22.30
CA TYR A 172 -12.45 2.51 -20.96
C TYR A 172 -11.47 1.99 -19.92
N TRP A 173 -11.11 2.83 -18.95
CA TRP A 173 -10.00 2.55 -18.05
C TRP A 173 -10.13 1.22 -17.30
N ARG A 174 -11.33 0.76 -16.98
CA ARG A 174 -11.54 -0.50 -16.25
C ARG A 174 -11.26 -1.74 -17.09
N ARG A 175 -11.13 -1.60 -18.40
CA ARG A 175 -10.78 -2.72 -19.28
C ARG A 175 -9.35 -3.19 -19.01
N TYR A 176 -8.47 -2.30 -18.57
CA TYR A 176 -7.03 -2.56 -18.45
C TYR A 176 -6.67 -2.96 -17.03
N LEU A 177 -5.80 -3.96 -16.89
CA LEU A 177 -5.40 -4.46 -15.58
C LEU A 177 -4.68 -3.34 -14.81
N TYR A 178 -5.18 -3.00 -13.65
CA TYR A 178 -4.60 -1.93 -12.85
C TYR A 178 -4.94 -2.16 -11.39
N PHE A 179 -3.98 -1.85 -10.51
CA PHE A 179 -4.12 -2.07 -9.07
C PHE A 179 -3.72 -0.83 -8.31
N ASN A 180 -4.33 -0.64 -7.15
CA ASN A 180 -3.74 0.18 -6.10
C ASN A 180 -2.66 -0.68 -5.44
N ALA A 181 -1.45 -0.15 -5.27
CA ALA A 181 -0.35 -0.92 -4.71
C ALA A 181 -0.36 -1.00 -3.18
N GLY A 182 -1.53 -0.83 -2.56
CA GLY A 182 -1.67 -0.86 -1.10
C GLY A 182 -1.47 -2.25 -0.49
N TYR A 183 -1.76 -3.31 -1.25
CA TYR A 183 -1.32 -4.65 -0.90
C TYR A 183 -1.07 -5.45 -2.17
N PHE A 184 -0.18 -6.43 -2.06
CA PHE A 184 0.04 -7.43 -3.11
C PHE A 184 0.68 -8.65 -2.47
N TYR A 185 0.58 -9.80 -3.14
CA TYR A 185 1.02 -11.06 -2.55
C TYR A 185 1.46 -12.06 -3.63
N TYR A 186 2.32 -12.99 -3.21
CA TYR A 186 2.79 -14.09 -4.05
C TYR A 186 3.47 -15.16 -3.17
N LYS A 187 3.78 -16.30 -3.77
CA LYS A 187 4.44 -17.40 -3.07
C LYS A 187 5.91 -17.13 -2.77
N SER A 188 6.57 -16.26 -3.55
CA SER A 188 8.02 -16.01 -3.42
C SER A 188 8.30 -14.51 -3.46
N PRO A 189 8.66 -13.91 -2.33
CA PRO A 189 9.06 -12.50 -2.33
C PRO A 189 10.34 -12.26 -3.13
N HIS A 190 11.26 -13.22 -3.18
CA HIS A 190 12.50 -13.03 -3.94
C HIS A 190 12.23 -12.97 -5.43
N GLN A 191 11.40 -13.89 -5.96
CA GLN A 191 11.04 -13.86 -7.38
C GLN A 191 10.23 -12.62 -7.71
N PHE A 192 9.25 -12.30 -6.86
CA PHE A 192 8.40 -11.13 -7.10
C PHE A 192 9.22 -9.84 -7.05
N GLY A 193 10.06 -9.71 -6.04
CA GLY A 193 10.89 -8.51 -5.86
C GLY A 193 11.89 -8.30 -6.97
N LYS A 194 12.52 -9.38 -7.43
CA LYS A 194 13.46 -9.29 -8.55
C LYS A 194 12.75 -8.82 -9.82
N ARG A 195 11.60 -9.41 -10.13
CA ARG A 195 10.87 -9.01 -11.36
C ARG A 195 10.31 -7.61 -11.23
N PHE A 196 9.78 -7.26 -10.07
CA PHE A 196 9.24 -5.92 -9.81
C PHE A 196 10.34 -4.86 -10.02
N THR A 197 11.51 -5.11 -9.45
CA THR A 197 12.66 -4.21 -9.61
C THR A 197 13.07 -4.13 -11.09
N ASP A 198 13.24 -5.27 -11.75
CA ASP A 198 13.65 -5.30 -13.15
C ASP A 198 12.67 -4.55 -14.05
N TYR A 199 11.38 -4.79 -13.87
CA TYR A 199 10.36 -4.14 -14.70
C TYR A 199 10.29 -2.63 -14.41
N ALA A 200 10.30 -2.24 -13.14
CA ALA A 200 10.21 -0.82 -12.80
C ALA A 200 11.41 -0.04 -13.32
N VAL A 201 12.61 -0.59 -13.16
CA VAL A 201 13.84 0.07 -13.64
C VAL A 201 13.82 0.19 -15.16
N LYS A 202 13.41 -0.85 -15.86
CA LYS A 202 13.38 -0.83 -17.33
C LYS A 202 12.33 0.16 -17.83
N ILE A 203 11.17 0.24 -17.19
CA ILE A 203 10.15 1.23 -17.56
C ILE A 203 10.68 2.65 -17.35
N ARG A 204 11.32 2.89 -16.21
CA ARG A 204 11.89 4.21 -15.92
C ARG A 204 12.96 4.62 -16.91
N ASP A 205 13.89 3.71 -17.22
CA ASP A 205 15.11 4.05 -17.98
C ASP A 205 14.95 3.87 -19.49
N ASP A 206 14.16 2.89 -19.91
CA ASP A 206 14.06 2.50 -21.33
C ASP A 206 12.60 2.34 -21.76
N GLY A 207 11.69 3.08 -21.15
CA GLY A 207 10.26 2.96 -21.45
C GLY A 207 9.95 3.22 -22.93
N PRO A 208 8.83 2.68 -23.42
CA PRO A 208 8.47 2.86 -24.84
C PRO A 208 8.09 4.31 -25.14
N ASP A 209 8.15 4.67 -26.42
CA ASP A 209 7.83 6.02 -26.86
C ASP A 209 6.43 6.46 -26.41
N ASN A 210 5.50 5.52 -26.34
CA ASN A 210 4.10 5.80 -25.98
C ASN A 210 3.94 6.39 -24.59
N ILE A 211 4.92 6.21 -23.68
CA ILE A 211 4.81 6.73 -22.31
C ILE A 211 5.70 7.95 -22.05
N GLN A 212 6.39 8.46 -23.09
CA GLN A 212 7.35 9.56 -22.89
C GLN A 212 6.70 10.82 -22.32
N CYS A 213 5.41 11.04 -22.61
CA CYS A 213 4.71 12.21 -22.09
C CYS A 213 3.95 11.94 -20.79
N GLN A 214 4.06 10.72 -20.26
CA GLN A 214 3.36 10.35 -19.01
C GLN A 214 4.27 10.54 -17.80
N SER A 215 3.67 10.93 -16.68
CA SER A 215 4.41 10.99 -15.43
C SER A 215 4.53 9.60 -14.81
N LEU A 216 5.73 9.26 -14.39
CA LEU A 216 5.97 8.04 -13.62
C LEU A 216 6.14 8.31 -12.12
N ASP A 217 6.16 9.56 -11.71
CA ASP A 217 6.21 9.93 -10.30
C ASP A 217 4.86 10.56 -9.92
N PRO A 218 4.12 9.97 -9.01
CA PRO A 218 4.44 8.86 -8.09
C PRO A 218 3.94 7.48 -8.57
N TRP A 219 3.74 7.28 -9.86
CA TRP A 219 2.93 6.18 -10.40
C TRP A 219 3.72 4.91 -10.75
N LEU A 220 5.06 4.97 -10.76
CA LEU A 220 5.86 3.86 -11.31
C LEU A 220 5.55 2.51 -10.67
N ASP A 221 5.36 2.47 -9.36
CA ASP A 221 5.03 1.20 -8.69
C ASP A 221 3.70 0.64 -9.19
N GLN A 222 2.73 1.53 -9.44
CA GLN A 222 1.42 1.11 -9.95
C GLN A 222 1.43 0.80 -11.44
N VAL A 223 2.39 1.35 -12.19
CA VAL A 223 2.56 1.01 -13.61
C VAL A 223 3.19 -0.38 -13.76
N ALA A 224 4.24 -0.65 -12.99
CA ALA A 224 4.95 -1.93 -13.08
C ALA A 224 4.17 -3.09 -12.47
N LEU A 225 3.40 -2.84 -11.40
CA LEU A 225 2.76 -3.92 -10.64
C LEU A 225 1.84 -4.81 -11.47
N PRO A 226 0.92 -4.27 -12.30
CA PRO A 226 0.06 -5.16 -13.10
C PRO A 226 0.85 -6.03 -14.08
N LEU A 227 1.95 -5.50 -14.63
CA LEU A 227 2.79 -6.29 -15.53
C LEU A 227 3.44 -7.45 -14.79
N VAL A 228 3.93 -7.20 -13.58
CA VAL A 228 4.53 -8.26 -12.76
C VAL A 228 3.48 -9.30 -12.37
N VAL A 229 2.32 -8.87 -11.92
CA VAL A 229 1.22 -9.78 -11.56
C VAL A 229 0.86 -10.65 -12.76
N HIS A 230 0.65 -10.02 -13.92
CA HIS A 230 0.28 -10.74 -15.13
C HIS A 230 1.37 -11.74 -15.57
N SER A 231 2.64 -11.34 -15.44
CA SER A 231 3.76 -12.19 -15.85
C SER A 231 3.84 -13.49 -15.06
N PHE A 232 3.32 -13.50 -13.84
CA PHE A 232 3.27 -14.70 -12.99
C PHE A 232 1.92 -15.41 -13.05
N GLY A 233 1.06 -15.04 -14.00
CA GLY A 233 -0.25 -15.68 -14.17
C GLY A 233 -1.35 -15.15 -13.25
N GLY A 234 -1.11 -14.03 -12.60
CA GLY A 234 -2.09 -13.44 -11.69
C GLY A 234 -3.19 -12.68 -12.42
N LYS A 235 -4.25 -12.36 -11.68
CA LYS A 235 -5.46 -11.78 -12.26
C LYS A 235 -6.03 -10.68 -11.38
N ARG A 236 -6.94 -9.91 -11.96
CA ARG A 236 -7.77 -8.96 -11.21
C ARG A 236 -8.76 -9.71 -10.33
N ASN A 237 -9.22 -9.07 -9.28
CA ASN A 237 -10.33 -9.55 -8.46
C ASN A 237 -10.13 -10.98 -7.96
N ALA A 238 -8.89 -11.31 -7.57
CA ALA A 238 -8.58 -12.67 -7.12
C ALA A 238 -9.15 -12.98 -5.74
N LEU A 239 -9.42 -11.96 -4.94
CA LEU A 239 -9.99 -12.12 -3.60
C LEU A 239 -11.46 -11.70 -3.60
N PRO A 240 -12.29 -12.29 -2.71
CA PRO A 240 -13.67 -11.83 -2.59
C PRO A 240 -13.75 -10.33 -2.32
N LYS A 241 -14.66 -9.66 -3.01
CA LYS A 241 -14.86 -8.24 -2.85
C LYS A 241 -15.15 -7.92 -1.38
N GLY A 242 -14.45 -6.93 -0.84
CA GLY A 242 -14.67 -6.48 0.53
C GLY A 242 -13.94 -7.26 1.60
N SER A 243 -13.09 -8.24 1.24
CA SER A 243 -12.27 -8.90 2.26
C SER A 243 -11.12 -7.99 2.69
N LEU A 244 -10.13 -7.77 1.83
CA LEU A 244 -9.13 -6.70 2.06
C LEU A 244 -9.69 -5.39 1.51
N ASP A 245 -9.31 -4.30 2.12
CA ASP A 245 -9.93 -2.98 1.91
C ASP A 245 -11.45 -3.07 2.12
N GLY A 246 -11.82 -3.75 3.20
CA GLY A 246 -13.21 -3.99 3.56
C GLY A 246 -13.28 -4.54 4.97
N ALA A 247 -13.72 -5.79 5.14
CA ALA A 247 -13.92 -6.35 6.47
C ALA A 247 -12.62 -6.58 7.24
N VAL A 248 -11.52 -6.91 6.55
CA VAL A 248 -10.29 -7.36 7.22
C VAL A 248 -9.22 -6.28 7.26
N SER A 249 -9.21 -5.35 6.34
CA SER A 249 -8.23 -4.26 6.37
C SER A 249 -8.83 -2.97 5.82
N CYS A 250 -8.23 -1.86 6.22
CA CYS A 250 -8.57 -0.53 5.74
C CYS A 250 -7.29 0.20 5.36
N HIS A 251 -7.08 0.41 4.06
CA HIS A 251 -5.97 1.20 3.55
C HIS A 251 -6.40 2.67 3.60
N TYR A 252 -6.06 3.36 4.68
CA TYR A 252 -6.60 4.70 4.93
C TYR A 252 -5.87 5.80 4.15
N ARG A 253 -4.74 5.50 3.55
CA ARG A 253 -4.01 6.32 2.57
C ARG A 253 -3.58 7.69 3.04
N THR A 254 -4.53 8.58 3.22
CA THR A 254 -4.26 9.94 3.68
C THR A 254 -4.55 9.97 5.15
N LEU A 255 -3.57 10.29 5.93
CA LEU A 255 -3.64 10.45 7.36
C LEU A 255 -5.02 10.33 7.96
N PRO A 256 -5.17 9.99 9.21
CA PRO A 256 -6.48 9.79 9.86
C PRO A 256 -7.55 10.83 9.57
N LEU A 257 -7.17 11.98 9.02
CA LEU A 257 -8.16 12.99 8.63
C LEU A 257 -9.18 12.41 7.64
N LEU A 258 -8.69 11.75 6.58
CA LEU A 258 -9.61 11.16 5.59
C LEU A 258 -10.26 9.90 6.16
N PHE A 259 -9.52 9.11 6.94
CA PHE A 259 -10.04 7.94 7.63
C PHE A 259 -11.24 8.34 8.52
N TYR A 260 -11.07 9.36 9.36
CA TYR A 260 -12.15 9.81 10.26
C TYR A 260 -13.36 10.33 9.48
N ALA A 261 -13.14 10.91 8.31
CA ALA A 261 -14.24 11.42 7.49
C ALA A 261 -15.04 10.29 6.83
N ARG A 262 -14.36 9.22 6.38
CA ARG A 262 -14.98 8.25 5.48
C ARG A 262 -15.40 6.94 6.14
N GLU A 263 -14.64 6.48 7.12
CA GLU A 263 -14.87 5.13 7.63
C GLU A 263 -16.06 5.05 8.57
N SER A 264 -16.61 3.86 8.70
CA SER A 264 -17.76 3.63 9.59
C SER A 264 -17.36 3.79 11.05
N ASP A 265 -18.36 3.98 11.90
CA ASP A 265 -18.15 4.08 13.35
C ASP A 265 -17.43 2.84 13.89
N ALA A 266 -17.75 1.66 13.36
CA ALA A 266 -17.10 0.44 13.80
C ALA A 266 -15.60 0.44 13.50
N VAL A 267 -15.21 0.93 12.32
CA VAL A 267 -13.80 0.98 11.92
C VAL A 267 -13.05 2.05 12.71
N VAL A 268 -13.65 3.20 12.97
CA VAL A 268 -13.04 4.23 13.80
C VAL A 268 -12.85 3.70 15.23
N THR A 269 -13.84 2.99 15.77
CA THR A 269 -13.70 2.33 17.07
C THR A 269 -12.56 1.31 17.08
N UNK A 270 -12.25 0.57 16.02
CA UNK A 270 -11.20 -0.23 15.86
C UNK A 270 -9.98 0.41 15.98
N LEU A 271 -9.85 1.55 15.38
CA LEU A 271 -8.63 2.36 15.51
C LEU A 271 -8.38 2.82 16.96
N GLU A 272 -9.38 3.38 17.55
CA GLU A 272 -9.23 3.94 18.89
C GLU A 272 -8.92 2.87 19.93
N GLN A 273 -9.51 1.70 19.80
CA GLN A 273 -9.22 0.59 20.71
C GLN A 273 -7.78 0.07 20.53
N VAL A 274 -7.31 -0.04 19.29
CA VAL A 274 -5.95 -0.46 19.01
C VAL A 274 -4.94 0.54 19.56
N ALA A 275 -5.25 1.82 19.48
CA ALA A 275 -4.36 2.90 19.90
C ALA A 275 -4.45 3.21 21.41
N ALA A 276 -5.38 2.59 22.15
CA ALA A 276 -5.63 2.92 23.56
C ALA A 276 -4.60 2.39 24.55
N PRO A 277 -4.02 1.17 24.38
CA PRO A 277 -3.08 0.66 25.38
C PRO A 277 -1.90 1.60 25.60
N ASN A 278 -1.50 1.77 26.86
CA ASN A 278 -0.48 2.75 27.23
C ASN A 278 0.84 2.59 26.47
N LYS A 279 1.26 1.35 26.21
CA LYS A 279 2.51 1.11 25.46
C LYS A 279 2.46 1.67 24.05
N ILE A 280 1.31 1.56 23.40
CA ILE A 280 1.13 2.07 22.04
C ILE A 280 0.89 3.59 22.08
N LYS A 281 0.05 4.05 22.99
CA LYS A 281 -0.28 5.48 23.15
C LYS A 281 0.99 6.31 23.34
N LYS A 282 1.90 5.86 24.20
CA LYS A 282 3.14 6.57 24.49
C LYS A 282 3.97 6.81 23.21
N VAL A 283 4.00 5.81 22.33
CA VAL A 283 4.76 5.91 21.08
C VAL A 283 4.02 6.78 20.07
N LEU A 284 2.74 6.51 19.84
CA LEU A 284 1.98 7.22 18.80
C LEU A 284 1.80 8.70 19.11
N LYS A 285 1.78 9.09 20.39
CA LYS A 285 1.72 10.51 20.76
C LYS A 285 2.96 11.29 20.35
N GLN A 286 4.06 10.63 20.01
CA GLN A 286 5.26 11.31 19.53
C GLN A 286 5.07 11.89 18.13
N TYR A 287 4.09 11.37 17.38
CA TYR A 287 3.80 11.87 16.05
C TYR A 287 2.57 12.77 16.13
N GLU A 288 2.74 14.02 15.87
CA GLU A 288 1.75 15.09 16.10
C GLU A 288 0.39 14.82 15.41
N UNK A 289 0.47 14.28 14.43
CA UNK A 289 -0.66 13.96 13.75
C UNK A 289 -1.50 13.00 14.45
N PHE A 290 -0.93 11.97 14.75
CA PHE A 290 -1.65 10.96 15.53
C PHE A 290 -2.08 11.49 16.89
N LYS A 291 -1.19 12.20 17.53
CA LYS A 291 -1.51 12.76 18.85
C LYS A 291 -2.80 13.58 18.83
N ARG A 292 -2.89 14.52 17.89
CA ARG A 292 -4.05 15.39 17.82
C ARG A 292 -5.30 14.68 17.34
N LEU A 293 -5.17 13.84 16.33
CA LEU A 293 -6.33 13.19 15.71
C LEU A 293 -6.92 12.11 16.60
N ILE A 294 -6.07 11.27 17.18
CA ILE A 294 -6.54 10.08 17.91
C ILE A 294 -6.81 10.41 19.39
N TYR A 295 -5.92 11.21 20.01
CA TYR A 295 -5.94 11.37 21.47
C TYR A 295 -6.48 12.71 21.94
N HIS A 296 -6.52 13.73 21.08
CA HIS A 296 -6.97 15.07 21.43
C HIS A 296 -8.22 15.51 20.67
N ASN A 297 -9.01 14.53 20.25
CA ASN A 297 -10.37 14.75 19.69
C ASN A 297 -10.43 15.47 18.33
N ARG A 298 -9.31 15.66 17.64
CA ARG A 298 -9.36 16.27 16.31
C ARG A 298 -10.02 15.32 15.30
N GLY A 299 -9.85 14.01 15.47
CA GLY A 299 -10.55 13.04 14.64
C GLY A 299 -12.05 13.16 14.75
N ASP A 300 -12.54 13.29 15.99
CA ASP A 300 -13.99 13.47 16.24
C ASP A 300 -14.50 14.77 15.60
N ARG A 301 -13.69 15.83 15.63
CA ARG A 301 -14.07 17.11 15.01
C ARG A 301 -14.11 17.00 13.48
N VAL A 302 -13.17 16.26 12.88
CA VAL A 302 -13.21 16.00 11.45
C VAL A 302 -14.50 15.24 11.12
N ARG A 303 -14.78 14.19 11.89
CA ARG A 303 -15.94 13.35 11.67
C ARG A 303 -17.24 14.17 11.72
N ALA A 304 -17.33 15.09 12.67
CA ALA A 304 -18.51 15.93 12.86
C ALA A 304 -18.78 16.88 11.69
N LEU A 305 -17.81 17.08 10.80
CA LEU A 305 -18.02 17.92 9.61
C LEU A 305 -18.91 17.25 8.57
N PHE A 306 -19.09 15.92 8.65
CA PHE A 306 -19.72 15.16 7.59
C PHE A 306 -20.94 14.40 8.08
N ASP A 307 -21.94 14.33 7.19
CA ASP A 307 -23.06 13.42 7.34
C ASP A 307 -22.60 12.06 6.80
N GLN A 308 -22.44 11.08 7.68
CA GLN A 308 -21.90 9.77 7.31
C GLN A 308 -22.78 9.02 6.30
N ASP A 309 -24.07 9.34 6.26
CA ASP A 309 -24.99 8.72 5.31
C ASP A 309 -25.00 9.44 3.96
N ASN A 310 -24.33 10.58 3.85
CA ASN A 310 -24.34 11.38 2.62
C ASN A 310 -23.01 12.09 2.41
N LEU A 311 -21.93 11.29 2.35
CA LEU A 311 -20.58 11.84 2.13
C LEU A 311 -20.44 12.41 0.71
N PRO A 312 -19.64 13.47 0.54
CA PRO A 312 -19.32 13.94 -0.81
C PRO A 312 -18.72 12.81 -1.65
N ARG A 313 -19.14 12.71 -2.89
CA ARG A 313 -18.68 11.63 -3.78
C ARG A 313 -17.21 11.77 -4.16
N LYS A 314 -16.70 13.02 -4.27
CA LYS A 314 -15.31 13.24 -4.69
C LYS A 314 -14.40 13.48 -3.48
N GLU A 315 -13.35 12.78 -3.43
CA GLU A 315 -12.35 12.97 -2.39
C GLU A 315 -11.87 14.42 -2.26
N UNK A 316 -11.75 14.95 -3.11
CA UNK A 316 -11.41 16.28 -3.16
C UNK A 316 -12.29 17.14 -2.39
N ALA A 317 -13.54 16.92 -2.60
CA ALA A 317 -14.47 17.71 -1.79
C ALA A 317 -14.27 17.46 -0.31
N ILE A 318 -14.06 16.21 0.05
CA ILE A 318 -13.81 15.85 1.46
C ILE A 318 -12.56 16.58 1.98
N ARG A 319 -11.47 16.51 1.23
CA ARG A 319 -10.21 17.17 1.61
C ARG A 319 -10.39 18.68 1.77
N ASN A 320 -11.09 19.30 0.83
CA ASN A 320 -11.29 20.76 0.87
C ASN A 320 -12.10 21.17 2.08
N LYS A 321 -13.12 20.39 2.42
CA LYS A 321 -13.95 20.70 3.60
C LYS A 321 -13.11 20.61 4.88
N ILE A 322 -12.26 19.60 5.00
CA ILE A 322 -11.37 19.44 6.16
C ILE A 322 -10.39 20.63 6.23
N LYS A 323 -9.80 21.01 5.07
CA LYS A 323 -8.87 22.14 5.01
C LYS A 323 -9.54 23.44 5.41
N SER A 324 -10.74 23.68 4.89
CA SER A 324 -11.48 24.91 5.20
C SER A 324 -11.83 25.02 6.67
N ALA A 325 -12.05 23.90 7.33
CA ALA A 325 -12.32 23.88 8.77
C ALA A 325 -11.07 24.01 9.65
N GLY A 326 -9.88 24.02 9.03
CA GLY A 326 -8.62 24.14 9.76
C GLY A 326 -8.13 22.86 10.41
N TYR A 327 -8.64 21.71 9.99
CA TYR A 327 -8.27 20.42 10.60
C TYR A 327 -7.31 19.60 9.75
N TRP A 328 -6.90 20.10 8.60
CA TRP A 328 -5.98 19.36 7.75
C TRP A 328 -4.59 19.35 8.36
N MET A 329 -4.01 18.18 8.49
CA MET A 329 -2.65 17.99 9.02
C MET A 329 -1.86 17.12 8.06
N ARG A 330 -0.57 17.43 7.90
CA ARG A 330 0.36 16.65 7.09
C ARG A 330 1.54 16.16 7.93
#